data_1e0bde53f139a3eecafcd10d5766e899
#
_entry.id   1e0bde53f139a3eecafcd10d5766e899
#
_cell.length_a   1.000
_cell.length_b   1.000
_cell.length_c   1.000
_cell.angle_alpha   90.00
_cell.angle_beta   90.00
_cell.angle_gamma   90.00
#
_symmetry.space_group_name_H-M   'P 1'
#
loop_
_entity.id
_entity.type
_entity.pdbx_description
1 polymer ?
#
loop_
_entity_poly.entity_id
_entity_poly.type
_entity_poly.pdbx_seq_one_letter_code
_entity_poly.pdbx_strand_id
1 'polypeptide(L)'
;MEKAKKAEVVEDLNKVFAKAGSVVVAHYSGMTVAQMADLRSRMGAAGASFRVAKNRLAVRALKGTPIEGIAHLFKGPTGIAVSDDPVAASKVAAAYAKDNDKLVILGGSVGTTALDAAGVKALATLPSLDELRGKIVGLLVAPATKIAGIVQAPAAQLARVIGAYSSKDAA
;
A
#
# COMPACT_ATOMS: atom_id res chain seq x y z
N MET A 1 2.65 9.72 -32.73
CA MET A 1 3.83 9.29 -31.96
C MET A 1 4.75 8.52 -32.87
N GLU A 2 5.97 8.98 -33.03
CA GLU A 2 7.00 8.30 -33.83
C GLU A 2 7.44 6.97 -33.20
N LYS A 3 7.99 6.08 -34.01
CA LYS A 3 8.39 4.71 -33.56
C LYS A 3 9.45 4.77 -32.46
N ALA A 4 10.41 5.72 -32.55
CA ALA A 4 11.44 5.94 -31.55
C ALA A 4 10.85 6.33 -30.18
N LYS A 5 9.97 7.33 -30.13
CA LYS A 5 9.29 7.76 -28.89
C LYS A 5 8.44 6.67 -28.24
N LYS A 6 7.92 5.72 -29.02
CA LYS A 6 7.20 4.57 -28.45
C LYS A 6 8.15 3.58 -27.77
N ALA A 7 9.35 3.39 -28.32
CA ALA A 7 10.38 2.53 -27.73
C ALA A 7 10.87 3.12 -26.40
N GLU A 8 11.19 4.40 -26.36
CA GLU A 8 11.58 5.10 -25.13
C GLU A 8 10.53 4.98 -24.02
N VAL A 9 9.25 5.21 -24.35
CA VAL A 9 8.16 5.05 -23.36
C VAL A 9 8.04 3.61 -22.85
N VAL A 10 8.24 2.62 -23.70
CA VAL A 10 8.22 1.21 -23.26
C VAL A 10 9.40 0.89 -22.34
N GLU A 11 10.60 1.39 -22.66
CA GLU A 11 11.77 1.22 -21.81
C GLU A 11 11.62 1.90 -20.45
N ASP A 12 11.11 3.14 -20.44
CA ASP A 12 10.83 3.88 -19.20
C ASP A 12 9.80 3.17 -18.33
N LEU A 13 8.71 2.69 -18.92
CA LEU A 13 7.70 1.91 -18.20
C LEU A 13 8.27 0.58 -17.69
N ASN A 14 9.09 -0.08 -18.48
CA ASN A 14 9.74 -1.33 -18.06
C ASN A 14 10.65 -1.11 -16.86
N LYS A 15 11.49 -0.04 -16.87
CA LYS A 15 12.33 0.35 -15.72
C LYS A 15 11.50 0.63 -14.48
N VAL A 16 10.35 1.29 -14.63
CA VAL A 16 9.42 1.59 -13.53
C VAL A 16 8.79 0.31 -12.99
N PHE A 17 8.33 -0.58 -13.84
CA PHE A 17 7.74 -1.87 -13.43
C PHE A 17 8.76 -2.83 -12.80
N ALA A 18 10.01 -2.81 -13.25
CA ALA A 18 11.07 -3.62 -12.68
C ALA A 18 11.44 -3.20 -11.24
N LYS A 19 11.31 -1.91 -10.90
CA LYS A 19 11.58 -1.37 -9.56
C LYS A 19 10.35 -1.39 -8.64
N ALA A 20 9.15 -1.48 -9.22
CA ALA A 20 7.91 -1.36 -8.48
C ALA A 20 7.70 -2.51 -7.47
N GLY A 21 7.51 -2.18 -6.20
CA GLY A 21 7.06 -3.11 -5.16
C GLY A 21 5.58 -3.45 -5.29
N SER A 22 4.76 -2.48 -5.73
CA SER A 22 3.34 -2.67 -6.02
C SER A 22 2.87 -1.85 -7.22
N VAL A 23 1.93 -2.43 -7.96
CA VAL A 23 1.26 -1.78 -9.10
C VAL A 23 -0.24 -1.98 -8.97
N VAL A 24 -1.00 -0.89 -9.03
CA VAL A 24 -2.47 -0.91 -9.01
C VAL A 24 -2.98 -0.35 -10.32
N VAL A 25 -3.91 -1.06 -10.94
CA VAL A 25 -4.58 -0.67 -12.18
C VAL A 25 -5.99 -0.23 -11.86
N ALA A 26 -6.36 0.99 -12.28
CA ALA A 26 -7.68 1.54 -12.04
C ALA A 26 -8.22 2.24 -13.29
N HIS A 27 -9.54 2.23 -13.45
CA HIS A 27 -10.22 3.07 -14.44
C HIS A 27 -10.39 4.47 -13.88
N TYR A 28 -10.13 5.48 -14.72
CA TYR A 28 -10.27 6.90 -14.36
C TYR A 28 -11.34 7.61 -15.21
N SER A 29 -12.27 6.85 -15.80
CA SER A 29 -13.30 7.39 -16.69
C SER A 29 -14.18 8.43 -15.98
N GLY A 30 -14.36 9.60 -16.62
CA GLY A 30 -15.21 10.66 -16.09
C GLY A 30 -14.59 11.52 -15.00
N MET A 31 -13.32 11.36 -14.67
CA MET A 31 -12.59 12.24 -13.74
C MET A 31 -12.25 13.58 -14.41
N THR A 32 -12.39 14.67 -13.64
CA THR A 32 -11.97 16.01 -14.07
C THR A 32 -10.44 16.17 -13.93
N VAL A 33 -9.88 17.19 -14.61
CA VAL A 33 -8.44 17.49 -14.52
C VAL A 33 -8.03 17.82 -13.07
N ALA A 34 -8.87 18.55 -12.34
CA ALA A 34 -8.63 18.87 -10.93
C ALA A 34 -8.58 17.61 -10.04
N GLN A 35 -9.52 16.68 -10.23
CA GLN A 35 -9.54 15.40 -9.51
C GLN A 35 -8.31 14.54 -9.82
N MET A 36 -7.85 14.54 -11.07
CA MET A 36 -6.65 13.84 -11.49
C MET A 36 -5.38 14.46 -10.87
N ALA A 37 -5.33 15.79 -10.77
CA ALA A 37 -4.22 16.51 -10.12
C ALA A 37 -4.19 16.22 -8.61
N ASP A 38 -5.34 16.21 -7.93
CA ASP A 38 -5.47 15.85 -6.51
C ASP A 38 -5.02 14.40 -6.27
N LEU A 39 -5.48 13.45 -7.10
CA LEU A 39 -5.03 12.05 -7.01
C LEU A 39 -3.50 11.94 -7.12
N ARG A 40 -2.89 12.62 -8.10
CA ARG A 40 -1.43 12.62 -8.26
C ARG A 40 -0.71 13.23 -7.08
N SER A 41 -1.23 14.32 -6.51
CA SER A 41 -0.69 14.97 -5.33
C SER A 41 -0.71 14.03 -4.12
N ARG A 42 -1.85 13.40 -3.84
CA ARG A 42 -2.00 12.42 -2.74
C ARG A 42 -1.09 11.19 -2.95
N MET A 43 -0.98 10.68 -4.19
CA MET A 43 -0.07 9.58 -4.51
C MET A 43 1.38 10.00 -4.27
N GLY A 44 1.79 11.19 -4.73
CA GLY A 44 3.15 11.72 -4.52
C GLY A 44 3.51 11.87 -3.04
N ALA A 45 2.58 12.37 -2.21
CA ALA A 45 2.76 12.48 -0.77
C ALA A 45 2.97 11.11 -0.07
N ALA A 46 2.42 10.04 -0.64
CA ALA A 46 2.57 8.68 -0.12
C ALA A 46 3.74 7.89 -0.77
N GLY A 47 4.61 8.54 -1.54
CA GLY A 47 5.71 7.86 -2.24
C GLY A 47 5.27 6.97 -3.41
N ALA A 48 4.05 7.17 -3.92
CA ALA A 48 3.52 6.50 -5.09
C ALA A 48 3.44 7.45 -6.29
N SER A 49 3.41 6.93 -7.50
CA SER A 49 3.21 7.74 -8.71
C SER A 49 2.02 7.23 -9.51
N PHE A 50 1.18 8.15 -10.00
CA PHE A 50 0.08 7.82 -10.90
C PHE A 50 0.40 8.22 -12.33
N ARG A 51 0.43 7.24 -13.22
CA ARG A 51 0.74 7.41 -14.63
C ARG A 51 -0.39 6.91 -15.52
N VAL A 52 -0.60 7.60 -16.62
CA VAL A 52 -1.53 7.17 -17.67
C VAL A 52 -0.71 6.85 -18.91
N ALA A 53 -0.83 5.65 -19.42
CA ALA A 53 -0.13 5.19 -20.60
C ALA A 53 -1.09 4.50 -21.58
N LYS A 54 -0.69 4.41 -22.85
CA LYS A 54 -1.46 3.60 -23.81
C LYS A 54 -1.37 2.13 -23.43
N ASN A 55 -2.51 1.47 -23.26
CA ASN A 55 -2.59 0.06 -22.82
C ASN A 55 -1.67 -0.88 -23.60
N ARG A 56 -1.62 -0.74 -24.95
CA ARG A 56 -0.74 -1.57 -25.79
C ARG A 56 0.76 -1.38 -25.50
N LEU A 57 1.18 -0.18 -25.06
CA LEU A 57 2.58 0.07 -24.65
C LEU A 57 2.83 -0.45 -23.25
N ALA A 58 1.89 -0.27 -22.32
CA ALA A 58 1.98 -0.82 -20.97
C ALA A 58 2.07 -2.35 -20.98
N VAL A 59 1.22 -3.04 -21.74
CA VAL A 59 1.28 -4.50 -21.89
C VAL A 59 2.60 -4.96 -22.51
N ARG A 60 3.19 -4.20 -23.44
CA ARG A 60 4.53 -4.51 -23.98
C ARG A 60 5.63 -4.33 -22.93
N ALA A 61 5.53 -3.29 -22.11
CA ALA A 61 6.49 -3.01 -21.04
C ALA A 61 6.42 -4.03 -19.91
N LEU A 62 5.26 -4.68 -19.69
CA LEU A 62 5.08 -5.74 -18.69
C LEU A 62 5.72 -7.07 -19.07
N LYS A 63 5.94 -7.32 -20.37
CA LYS A 63 6.58 -8.57 -20.82
C LYS A 63 8.00 -8.67 -20.25
N GLY A 64 8.27 -9.81 -19.63
CA GLY A 64 9.57 -10.09 -18.99
C GLY A 64 9.73 -9.43 -17.61
N THR A 65 8.68 -8.82 -17.05
CA THR A 65 8.67 -8.33 -15.66
C THR A 65 7.91 -9.31 -14.75
N PRO A 66 8.22 -9.34 -13.43
CA PRO A 66 7.51 -10.21 -12.48
C PRO A 66 6.00 -9.92 -12.38
N ILE A 67 5.55 -8.79 -12.94
CA ILE A 67 4.19 -8.27 -12.86
C ILE A 67 3.33 -8.62 -14.10
N GLU A 68 3.82 -9.49 -14.99
CA GLU A 68 3.14 -9.83 -16.26
C GLU A 68 1.71 -10.37 -16.08
N GLY A 69 1.40 -10.97 -14.92
CA GLY A 69 0.08 -11.53 -14.60
C GLY A 69 -1.09 -10.55 -14.67
N ILE A 70 -0.84 -9.23 -14.54
CA ILE A 70 -1.87 -8.19 -14.61
C ILE A 70 -2.16 -7.66 -16.02
N ALA A 71 -1.51 -8.20 -17.05
CA ALA A 71 -1.67 -7.72 -18.44
C ALA A 71 -3.13 -7.76 -18.93
N HIS A 72 -3.96 -8.67 -18.42
CA HIS A 72 -5.37 -8.81 -18.77
C HIS A 72 -6.25 -7.66 -18.26
N LEU A 73 -5.79 -6.90 -17.24
CA LEU A 73 -6.51 -5.77 -16.64
C LEU A 73 -6.43 -4.48 -17.50
N PHE A 74 -5.54 -4.42 -18.47
CA PHE A 74 -5.33 -3.25 -19.32
C PHE A 74 -6.37 -3.14 -20.45
N LYS A 75 -7.67 -3.03 -20.06
CA LYS A 75 -8.78 -2.80 -20.99
C LYS A 75 -9.48 -1.47 -20.64
N GLY A 76 -9.84 -0.66 -21.65
CA GLY A 76 -10.50 0.62 -21.43
C GLY A 76 -9.56 1.75 -20.96
N PRO A 77 -10.09 2.81 -20.31
CA PRO A 77 -9.34 3.98 -19.85
C PRO A 77 -8.61 3.65 -18.53
N THR A 78 -7.43 3.01 -18.61
CA THR A 78 -6.66 2.57 -17.45
C THR A 78 -5.56 3.54 -17.05
N GLY A 79 -5.47 3.81 -15.76
CA GLY A 79 -4.35 4.46 -15.10
C GLY A 79 -3.59 3.46 -14.24
N ILE A 80 -2.32 3.71 -14.04
CA ILE A 80 -1.38 2.86 -13.33
C ILE A 80 -0.85 3.64 -12.13
N ALA A 81 -1.12 3.16 -10.92
CA ALA A 81 -0.46 3.63 -9.70
C ALA A 81 0.70 2.69 -9.37
N VAL A 82 1.88 3.24 -9.20
CA VAL A 82 3.12 2.49 -8.95
C VAL A 82 3.75 3.01 -7.66
N SER A 83 4.23 2.12 -6.81
CA SER A 83 4.99 2.45 -5.61
C SER A 83 6.08 1.41 -5.36
N ASP A 84 7.18 1.86 -4.74
CA ASP A 84 8.21 0.98 -4.21
C ASP A 84 7.71 0.26 -2.94
N ASP A 85 6.84 0.92 -2.15
CA ASP A 85 6.16 0.34 -1.01
C ASP A 85 4.99 -0.56 -1.47
N PRO A 86 4.92 -1.82 -1.03
CA PRO A 86 3.86 -2.75 -1.41
C PRO A 86 2.45 -2.32 -1.00
N VAL A 87 2.29 -1.42 -0.03
CA VAL A 87 0.98 -1.03 0.53
C VAL A 87 0.56 0.38 0.13
N ALA A 88 1.52 1.31 -0.09
CA ALA A 88 1.24 2.74 -0.26
C ALA A 88 0.31 3.03 -1.44
N ALA A 89 0.60 2.47 -2.63
CA ALA A 89 -0.23 2.68 -3.82
C ALA A 89 -1.67 2.19 -3.62
N SER A 90 -1.83 1.00 -3.01
CA SER A 90 -3.13 0.38 -2.73
C SER A 90 -3.95 1.19 -1.73
N LYS A 91 -3.31 1.71 -0.67
CA LYS A 91 -3.95 2.54 0.36
C LYS A 91 -4.54 3.83 -0.21
N VAL A 92 -3.72 4.58 -0.95
CA VAL A 92 -4.16 5.85 -1.55
C VAL A 92 -5.21 5.61 -2.62
N ALA A 93 -5.04 4.58 -3.48
CA ALA A 93 -6.03 4.25 -4.50
C ALA A 93 -7.39 3.86 -3.88
N ALA A 94 -7.38 3.04 -2.82
CA ALA A 94 -8.62 2.62 -2.15
C ALA A 94 -9.28 3.76 -1.35
N ALA A 95 -8.50 4.62 -0.70
CA ALA A 95 -9.01 5.81 -0.01
C ALA A 95 -9.67 6.76 -1.02
N TYR A 96 -8.99 7.04 -2.12
CA TYR A 96 -9.52 7.92 -3.17
C TYR A 96 -10.75 7.34 -3.86
N ALA A 97 -10.80 6.01 -4.07
CA ALA A 97 -11.98 5.34 -4.64
C ALA A 97 -13.20 5.34 -3.72
N LYS A 98 -13.02 5.55 -2.40
CA LYS A 98 -14.14 5.78 -1.46
C LYS A 98 -14.68 7.21 -1.57
N ASP A 99 -13.79 8.19 -1.81
CA ASP A 99 -14.16 9.59 -1.94
C ASP A 99 -14.75 9.90 -3.33
N ASN A 100 -14.35 9.15 -4.35
CA ASN A 100 -14.72 9.36 -5.76
C ASN A 100 -15.09 8.06 -6.46
N ASP A 101 -16.37 7.85 -6.72
CA ASP A 101 -16.91 6.67 -7.43
C ASP A 101 -16.40 6.53 -8.89
N LYS A 102 -15.80 7.59 -9.44
CA LYS A 102 -15.25 7.60 -10.80
C LYS A 102 -13.93 6.83 -10.94
N LEU A 103 -13.22 6.60 -9.82
CA LEU A 103 -12.02 5.77 -9.78
C LEU A 103 -12.42 4.33 -9.45
N VAL A 104 -12.41 3.46 -10.43
CA VAL A 104 -12.74 2.04 -10.25
C VAL A 104 -11.46 1.21 -10.26
N ILE A 105 -11.14 0.58 -9.14
CA ILE A 105 -9.98 -0.32 -9.04
C ILE A 105 -10.33 -1.64 -9.74
N LEU A 106 -9.52 -2.02 -10.72
CA LEU A 106 -9.65 -3.27 -11.45
C LEU A 106 -8.90 -4.41 -10.76
N GLY A 107 -7.73 -4.10 -10.22
CA GLY A 107 -6.83 -5.05 -9.58
C GLY A 107 -5.42 -4.48 -9.53
N GLY A 108 -4.46 -5.32 -9.23
CA GLY A 108 -3.07 -4.92 -9.15
C GLY A 108 -2.13 -6.10 -9.00
N SER A 109 -0.90 -5.79 -8.65
CA SER A 109 0.12 -6.79 -8.33
C SER A 109 0.98 -6.30 -7.17
N VAL A 110 1.40 -7.23 -6.33
CA VAL A 110 2.43 -7.01 -5.31
C VAL A 110 3.54 -8.03 -5.55
N GLY A 111 4.71 -7.54 -5.97
CA GLY A 111 5.77 -8.42 -6.47
C GLY A 111 5.25 -9.28 -7.63
N THR A 112 5.31 -10.61 -7.48
CA THR A 112 4.87 -11.59 -8.49
C THR A 112 3.39 -11.98 -8.39
N THR A 113 2.71 -11.58 -7.31
CA THR A 113 1.32 -12.01 -7.03
C THR A 113 0.32 -11.04 -7.66
N ALA A 114 -0.48 -11.52 -8.60
CA ALA A 114 -1.60 -10.77 -9.15
C ALA A 114 -2.77 -10.76 -8.16
N LEU A 115 -3.42 -9.60 -8.02
CA LEU A 115 -4.50 -9.36 -7.08
C LEU A 115 -5.72 -8.80 -7.80
N ASP A 116 -6.88 -9.32 -7.46
CA ASP A 116 -8.16 -8.77 -7.88
C ASP A 116 -8.51 -7.48 -7.11
N ALA A 117 -9.58 -6.81 -7.51
CA ALA A 117 -10.08 -5.62 -6.84
C ALA A 117 -10.32 -5.82 -5.33
N ALA A 118 -10.80 -7.01 -4.92
CA ALA A 118 -10.99 -7.37 -3.52
C ALA A 118 -9.65 -7.49 -2.78
N GLY A 119 -8.63 -8.09 -3.41
CA GLY A 119 -7.28 -8.20 -2.88
C GLY A 119 -6.59 -6.85 -2.68
N VAL A 120 -6.76 -5.91 -3.64
CA VAL A 120 -6.23 -4.54 -3.50
C VAL A 120 -6.92 -3.80 -2.35
N LYS A 121 -8.24 -3.97 -2.17
CA LYS A 121 -8.98 -3.41 -1.03
C LYS A 121 -8.51 -4.01 0.30
N ALA A 122 -8.26 -5.31 0.36
CA ALA A 122 -7.72 -5.98 1.54
C ALA A 122 -6.31 -5.45 1.88
N LEU A 123 -5.43 -5.27 0.89
CA LEU A 123 -4.12 -4.63 1.09
C LEU A 123 -4.24 -3.20 1.65
N ALA A 124 -5.22 -2.44 1.21
CA ALA A 124 -5.44 -1.08 1.68
C ALA A 124 -5.83 -1.01 3.17
N THR A 125 -6.36 -2.09 3.75
CA THR A 125 -6.67 -2.17 5.19
C THR A 125 -5.46 -2.52 6.05
N LEU A 126 -4.35 -2.96 5.43
CA LEU A 126 -3.14 -3.28 6.17
C LEU A 126 -2.48 -2.01 6.74
N PRO A 127 -1.79 -2.13 7.89
CA PRO A 127 -0.95 -1.05 8.41
C PRO A 127 0.15 -0.64 7.42
N SER A 128 0.84 0.47 7.69
CA SER A 128 2.02 0.87 6.92
C SER A 128 3.14 -0.16 7.06
N LEU A 129 4.07 -0.15 6.12
CA LEU A 129 5.20 -1.09 6.10
C LEU A 129 6.02 -1.03 7.40
N ASP A 130 6.23 0.17 7.94
CA ASP A 130 6.97 0.36 9.19
C ASP A 130 6.19 -0.12 10.42
N GLU A 131 4.86 0.07 10.43
CA GLU A 131 4.00 -0.51 11.46
C GLU A 131 3.99 -2.05 11.42
N LEU A 132 4.00 -2.65 10.22
CA LEU A 132 4.11 -4.10 10.06
C LEU A 132 5.45 -4.63 10.58
N ARG A 133 6.54 -3.93 10.27
CA ARG A 133 7.88 -4.24 10.81
C ARG A 133 7.89 -4.13 12.33
N GLY A 134 7.31 -3.05 12.87
CA GLY A 134 7.16 -2.86 14.31
C GLY A 134 6.37 -3.99 14.99
N LYS A 135 5.27 -4.45 14.37
CA LYS A 135 4.51 -5.60 14.86
C LYS A 135 5.33 -6.89 14.89
N ILE A 136 6.13 -7.16 13.85
CA ILE A 136 7.00 -8.34 13.81
C ILE A 136 8.03 -8.29 14.94
N VAL A 137 8.70 -7.15 15.13
CA VAL A 137 9.65 -6.96 16.25
C VAL A 137 8.94 -7.11 17.60
N GLY A 138 7.75 -6.52 17.75
CA GLY A 138 6.92 -6.66 18.94
C GLY A 138 6.57 -8.11 19.27
N LEU A 139 6.24 -8.91 18.25
CA LEU A 139 5.96 -10.35 18.43
C LEU A 139 7.19 -11.14 18.91
N LEU A 140 8.38 -10.77 18.43
CA LEU A 140 9.63 -11.41 18.87
C LEU A 140 9.97 -11.08 20.33
N VAL A 141 9.68 -9.86 20.78
CA VAL A 141 9.96 -9.39 22.16
C VAL A 141 8.85 -9.77 23.14
N ALA A 142 7.62 -10.01 22.65
CA ALA A 142 6.45 -10.29 23.49
C ALA A 142 6.65 -11.43 24.53
N PRO A 143 7.26 -12.59 24.20
CA PRO A 143 7.48 -13.65 25.19
C PRO A 143 8.37 -13.20 26.34
N ALA A 144 9.48 -12.52 26.04
CA ALA A 144 10.41 -12.03 27.06
C ALA A 144 9.75 -10.99 27.98
N THR A 145 8.99 -10.05 27.38
CA THR A 145 8.23 -9.04 28.13
C THR A 145 7.17 -9.66 29.03
N LYS A 146 6.47 -10.70 28.57
CA LYS A 146 5.48 -11.42 29.37
C LYS A 146 6.13 -12.12 30.59
N ILE A 147 7.27 -12.78 30.39
CA ILE A 147 7.99 -13.42 31.47
C ILE A 147 8.44 -12.39 32.50
N ALA A 148 9.07 -11.30 32.09
CA ALA A 148 9.47 -10.22 32.97
C ALA A 148 8.28 -9.63 33.74
N GLY A 149 7.14 -9.41 33.06
CA GLY A 149 5.90 -8.95 33.69
C GLY A 149 5.36 -9.91 34.78
N ILE A 150 5.37 -11.22 34.52
CA ILE A 150 4.92 -12.23 35.50
C ILE A 150 5.84 -12.25 36.71
N VAL A 151 7.14 -12.15 36.54
CA VAL A 151 8.11 -12.12 37.66
C VAL A 151 7.96 -10.85 38.50
N GLN A 152 7.66 -9.73 37.88
CA GLN A 152 7.45 -8.44 38.54
C GLN A 152 6.07 -8.28 39.18
N ALA A 153 5.06 -9.01 38.72
CA ALA A 153 3.66 -8.84 39.12
C ALA A 153 3.43 -8.97 40.63
N PRO A 154 4.00 -9.97 41.36
CA PRO A 154 3.76 -10.12 42.80
C PRO A 154 4.26 -8.92 43.61
N ALA A 155 5.46 -8.43 43.33
CA ALA A 155 6.04 -7.28 44.03
C ALA A 155 5.25 -5.99 43.75
N ALA A 156 4.86 -5.77 42.48
CA ALA A 156 4.05 -4.61 42.07
C ALA A 156 2.64 -4.63 42.69
N GLN A 157 2.03 -5.82 42.83
CA GLN A 157 0.72 -5.97 43.48
C GLN A 157 0.79 -5.70 44.99
N LEU A 158 1.80 -6.20 45.66
CA LEU A 158 2.03 -5.91 47.10
C LEU A 158 2.25 -4.43 47.34
N ALA A 159 3.09 -3.78 46.54
CA ALA A 159 3.35 -2.33 46.64
C ALA A 159 2.06 -1.51 46.44
N ARG A 160 1.20 -1.89 45.49
CA ARG A 160 -0.10 -1.23 45.29
C ARG A 160 -1.06 -1.39 46.45
N VAL A 161 -1.15 -2.60 47.04
CA VAL A 161 -2.00 -2.87 48.20
C VAL A 161 -1.55 -2.05 49.40
N ILE A 162 -0.24 -2.06 49.71
CA ILE A 162 0.33 -1.30 50.82
C ILE A 162 0.11 0.22 50.59
N GLY A 163 0.35 0.72 49.36
CA GLY A 163 0.10 2.11 49.01
C GLY A 163 -1.38 2.51 49.15
N ALA A 164 -2.30 1.64 48.74
CA ALA A 164 -3.72 1.88 48.90
C ALA A 164 -4.15 1.86 50.36
N TYR A 165 -3.55 0.99 51.19
CA TYR A 165 -3.82 0.96 52.62
C TYR A 165 -3.33 2.22 53.33
N SER A 166 -2.10 2.66 53.05
CA SER A 166 -1.55 3.88 53.65
C SER A 166 -2.32 5.15 53.28
N SER A 167 -2.84 5.24 52.05
CA SER A 167 -3.66 6.37 51.62
C SER A 167 -5.06 6.37 52.25
N LYS A 168 -5.56 5.21 52.68
CA LYS A 168 -6.85 5.10 53.37
C LYS A 168 -6.79 5.55 54.83
N ASP A 169 -5.65 5.30 55.48
CA ASP A 169 -5.42 5.69 56.88
C ASP A 169 -5.07 7.22 57.00
N ALA A 170 -4.77 7.89 55.87
CA ALA A 170 -4.44 9.32 55.80
C ALA A 170 -5.65 10.22 55.45
N ALA A 171 -6.82 9.65 55.25
CA ALA A 171 -8.09 10.34 54.99
C ALA A 171 -9.06 10.20 56.13
#